data_e8711d48dffe62784d3ad1de8b0523b3
#
_entry.id   e8711d48dffe62784d3ad1de8b0523b3
#
_cell.length_a   1.000
_cell.length_b   1.000
_cell.length_c   1.000
_cell.angle_alpha   90.00
_cell.angle_beta   90.00
_cell.angle_gamma   90.00
#
_symmetry.space_group_name_H-M   'P 1'
#
loop_
_entity.id
_entity.type
_entity.pdbx_description
1 polymer ?
#
loop_
_entity_poly.entity_id
_entity_poly.type
_entity_poly.pdbx_seq_one_letter_code
_entity_poly.pdbx_strand_id
1 'polypeptide(L)'
;MIDTHCHLTFPQFQGRVDEELAEASRHGVHGCITISTTPMNALECLRLATRYPTVWSSAGVHPLYADQAPFDLTPIRTAIAHDRCVAWGEMGLDNHYSDPPRSLQEPVLMQQLALIREIDTPKKGKAQPGANKPIVIHCRQAFDDLIPILRESGIAGERFVFHCFTAGPDEAKQVLDLGARISFTGVATYHNAKEVMEAAVLMPVDRIMVETDAPYLSPQPVRGQRPCRPWMVSLTAKLIAEARGESLVDFERATDANASRFFGLELPLAQDAGTCRRV
;
A
#
# COMPACT_ATOMS: atom_id res chain seq x y z
N MET A 1 7.58 11.87 5.76
CA MET A 1 7.42 10.47 5.31
C MET A 1 5.99 10.15 4.91
N ILE A 2 5.78 9.17 4.01
CA ILE A 2 4.46 8.69 3.60
C ILE A 2 4.31 7.24 4.07
N ASP A 3 3.21 6.93 4.78
CA ASP A 3 2.77 5.55 5.04
C ASP A 3 1.95 5.07 3.84
N THR A 4 2.55 4.21 3.01
CA THR A 4 1.92 3.80 1.74
C THR A 4 0.82 2.76 1.88
N HIS A 5 0.59 2.21 3.10
CA HIS A 5 -0.44 1.21 3.33
C HIS A 5 -0.86 1.16 4.80
N CYS A 6 -2.08 1.60 5.08
CA CYS A 6 -2.73 1.44 6.39
C CYS A 6 -4.25 1.32 6.23
N HIS A 7 -4.96 0.84 7.25
CA HIS A 7 -6.41 0.61 7.22
C HIS A 7 -7.13 1.54 8.21
N LEU A 8 -7.16 2.85 7.93
CA LEU A 8 -7.76 3.87 8.80
C LEU A 8 -9.27 3.71 9.00
N THR A 9 -9.95 2.90 8.17
CA THR A 9 -11.38 2.58 8.31
C THR A 9 -11.65 1.44 9.31
N PHE A 10 -10.62 0.75 9.79
CA PHE A 10 -10.80 -0.40 10.69
C PHE A 10 -11.24 0.03 12.10
N PRO A 11 -11.92 -0.87 12.84
CA PRO A 11 -12.50 -0.55 14.15
C PRO A 11 -11.52 0.07 15.15
N GLN A 12 -10.22 -0.29 15.08
CA GLN A 12 -9.16 0.23 15.96
C GLN A 12 -8.97 1.75 15.83
N PHE A 13 -9.33 2.33 14.68
CA PHE A 13 -9.20 3.77 14.40
C PHE A 13 -10.53 4.52 14.36
N GLN A 14 -11.64 3.82 14.58
CA GLN A 14 -12.96 4.43 14.54
C GLN A 14 -13.08 5.57 15.57
N GLY A 15 -13.43 6.76 15.08
CA GLY A 15 -13.53 7.98 15.91
C GLY A 15 -12.20 8.60 16.33
N ARG A 16 -11.04 8.04 15.88
CA ARG A 16 -9.70 8.47 16.29
C ARG A 16 -8.80 8.91 15.13
N VAL A 17 -9.31 8.97 13.91
CA VAL A 17 -8.49 9.29 12.73
C VAL A 17 -7.80 10.65 12.88
N ASP A 18 -8.48 11.66 13.44
CA ASP A 18 -7.86 12.97 13.71
C ASP A 18 -6.66 12.88 14.65
N GLU A 19 -6.74 12.06 15.72
CA GLU A 19 -5.65 11.82 16.67
C GLU A 19 -4.48 11.07 15.99
N GLU A 20 -4.80 10.05 15.19
CA GLU A 20 -3.80 9.24 14.50
C GLU A 20 -3.01 10.06 13.48
N LEU A 21 -3.69 10.90 12.69
CA LEU A 21 -3.04 11.79 11.73
C LEU A 21 -2.22 12.90 12.41
N ALA A 22 -2.72 13.46 13.51
CA ALA A 22 -1.97 14.44 14.30
C ALA A 22 -0.70 13.82 14.90
N GLU A 23 -0.77 12.58 15.41
CA GLU A 23 0.39 11.86 15.92
C GLU A 23 1.37 11.54 14.79
N ALA A 24 0.90 11.05 13.66
CA ALA A 24 1.70 10.78 12.48
C ALA A 24 2.49 12.04 12.05
N SER A 25 1.83 13.18 12.00
CA SER A 25 2.47 14.47 11.68
C SER A 25 3.59 14.84 12.68
N ARG A 26 3.39 14.64 14.00
CA ARG A 26 4.43 14.88 15.01
C ARG A 26 5.67 14.02 14.82
N HIS A 27 5.53 12.86 14.21
CA HIS A 27 6.62 11.94 13.88
C HIS A 27 7.14 12.08 12.44
N GLY A 28 6.81 13.18 11.73
CA GLY A 28 7.28 13.44 10.38
C GLY A 28 6.57 12.66 9.29
N VAL A 29 5.46 11.97 9.61
CA VAL A 29 4.61 11.30 8.63
C VAL A 29 3.53 12.28 8.17
N HIS A 30 3.64 12.74 6.94
CA HIS A 30 2.82 13.81 6.36
C HIS A 30 1.81 13.29 5.33
N GLY A 31 1.73 11.99 5.12
CA GLY A 31 0.78 11.37 4.21
C GLY A 31 0.52 9.90 4.53
N CYS A 32 -0.73 9.46 4.29
CA CYS A 32 -1.14 8.07 4.45
C CYS A 32 -2.01 7.64 3.26
N ILE A 33 -1.86 6.39 2.81
CA ILE A 33 -2.80 5.76 1.88
C ILE A 33 -3.64 4.76 2.66
N THR A 34 -4.95 5.04 2.80
CA THR A 34 -5.87 4.10 3.43
C THR A 34 -6.39 3.09 2.42
N ILE A 35 -6.24 1.82 2.75
CA ILE A 35 -6.40 0.72 1.81
C ILE A 35 -7.74 0.02 2.00
N SER A 36 -8.40 -0.26 0.89
CA SER A 36 -9.70 -0.92 0.81
C SER A 36 -9.54 -2.44 0.78
N THR A 37 -10.46 -3.13 1.47
CA THR A 37 -10.52 -4.60 1.52
C THR A 37 -11.78 -5.19 0.89
N THR A 38 -12.84 -4.38 0.70
CA THR A 38 -14.10 -4.79 0.07
C THR A 38 -14.67 -3.65 -0.79
N PRO A 39 -15.62 -3.92 -1.71
CA PRO A 39 -16.22 -2.85 -2.52
C PRO A 39 -16.84 -1.72 -1.71
N MET A 40 -17.55 -2.03 -0.64
CA MET A 40 -18.17 -0.99 0.21
C MET A 40 -17.12 -0.24 1.03
N ASN A 41 -16.08 -0.94 1.50
CA ASN A 41 -14.97 -0.31 2.20
C ASN A 41 -14.18 0.66 1.30
N ALA A 42 -14.14 0.46 -0.02
CA ALA A 42 -13.54 1.41 -0.95
C ALA A 42 -14.21 2.80 -0.89
N LEU A 43 -15.54 2.85 -0.73
CA LEU A 43 -16.25 4.12 -0.54
C LEU A 43 -15.97 4.76 0.82
N GLU A 44 -15.74 3.96 1.85
CA GLU A 44 -15.35 4.44 3.18
C GLU A 44 -13.95 5.04 3.18
N CYS A 45 -13.00 4.34 2.55
CA CYS A 45 -11.65 4.84 2.33
C CYS A 45 -11.65 6.15 1.54
N LEU A 46 -12.45 6.23 0.46
CA LEU A 46 -12.60 7.46 -0.32
C LEU A 46 -13.17 8.61 0.51
N ARG A 47 -14.16 8.36 1.38
CA ARG A 47 -14.70 9.39 2.29
C ARG A 47 -13.63 9.94 3.22
N LEU A 48 -12.74 9.11 3.77
CA LEU A 48 -11.60 9.60 4.55
C LEU A 48 -10.64 10.41 3.67
N ALA A 49 -10.29 9.92 2.50
CA ALA A 49 -9.39 10.59 1.58
C ALA A 49 -9.92 11.96 1.10
N THR A 50 -11.23 12.12 0.97
CA THR A 50 -11.85 13.42 0.64
C THR A 50 -11.94 14.37 1.83
N ARG A 51 -12.04 13.84 3.05
CA ARG A 51 -12.08 14.64 4.27
C ARG A 51 -10.71 15.17 4.70
N TYR A 52 -9.66 14.37 4.54
CA TYR A 52 -8.31 14.69 5.02
C TYR A 52 -7.34 14.91 3.86
N PRO A 53 -6.78 16.11 3.69
CA PRO A 53 -5.85 16.44 2.58
C PRO A 53 -4.59 15.55 2.53
N THR A 54 -4.17 15.03 3.69
CA THR A 54 -2.99 14.16 3.85
C THR A 54 -3.32 12.67 3.70
N VAL A 55 -4.56 12.31 3.36
CA VAL A 55 -4.99 10.92 3.18
C VAL A 55 -5.41 10.69 1.75
N TRP A 56 -4.93 9.63 1.13
CA TRP A 56 -5.40 9.06 -0.14
C TRP A 56 -6.03 7.70 0.10
N SER A 57 -6.67 7.14 -0.91
CA SER A 57 -7.31 5.82 -0.80
C SER A 57 -6.97 4.90 -1.96
N SER A 58 -7.26 3.62 -1.78
CA SER A 58 -7.31 2.62 -2.84
C SER A 58 -8.70 2.06 -3.02
N ALA A 59 -8.89 1.22 -4.06
CA ALA A 59 -10.15 0.52 -4.31
C ALA A 59 -9.90 -0.91 -4.82
N GLY A 60 -10.26 -1.92 -4.04
CA GLY A 60 -10.10 -3.33 -4.39
C GLY A 60 -10.78 -4.27 -3.40
N VAL A 61 -10.64 -5.57 -3.67
CA VAL A 61 -11.11 -6.67 -2.81
C VAL A 61 -9.91 -7.51 -2.41
N HIS A 62 -9.64 -7.53 -1.12
CA HIS A 62 -8.58 -8.34 -0.52
C HIS A 62 -8.90 -9.85 -0.62
N PRO A 63 -7.93 -10.73 -0.89
CA PRO A 63 -8.16 -12.17 -1.06
C PRO A 63 -8.88 -12.84 0.12
N LEU A 64 -8.65 -12.40 1.35
CA LEU A 64 -9.31 -12.97 2.54
C LEU A 64 -10.80 -12.62 2.67
N TYR A 65 -11.36 -11.83 1.77
CA TYR A 65 -12.81 -11.57 1.68
C TYR A 65 -13.45 -12.26 0.47
N ALA A 66 -12.72 -13.14 -0.22
CA ALA A 66 -13.20 -13.79 -1.45
C ALA A 66 -14.40 -14.72 -1.23
N ASP A 67 -14.62 -15.19 -0.02
CA ASP A 67 -15.81 -15.97 0.40
C ASP A 67 -17.12 -15.17 0.35
N GLN A 68 -17.05 -13.83 0.30
CA GLN A 68 -18.21 -12.95 0.16
C GLN A 68 -18.64 -12.74 -1.31
N ALA A 69 -17.95 -13.38 -2.27
CA ALA A 69 -18.36 -13.30 -3.69
C ALA A 69 -19.73 -13.97 -3.91
N PRO A 70 -20.52 -13.53 -4.93
CA PRO A 70 -20.14 -12.57 -5.98
C PRO A 70 -20.20 -11.11 -5.51
N PHE A 71 -19.30 -10.28 -6.06
CA PHE A 71 -19.25 -8.85 -5.72
C PHE A 71 -19.91 -7.97 -6.77
N ASP A 72 -20.67 -6.96 -6.32
CA ASP A 72 -20.94 -5.76 -7.13
C ASP A 72 -19.70 -4.86 -7.09
N LEU A 73 -19.03 -4.68 -8.21
CA LEU A 73 -17.84 -3.83 -8.34
C LEU A 73 -18.17 -2.35 -8.64
N THR A 74 -19.44 -1.96 -8.66
CA THR A 74 -19.86 -0.55 -8.85
C THR A 74 -19.23 0.39 -7.84
N PRO A 75 -19.14 0.07 -6.53
CA PRO A 75 -18.46 0.91 -5.55
C PRO A 75 -16.98 1.12 -5.87
N ILE A 76 -16.28 0.08 -6.34
CA ILE A 76 -14.87 0.17 -6.77
C ILE A 76 -14.74 1.09 -7.98
N ARG A 77 -15.60 0.94 -9.01
CA ARG A 77 -15.63 1.83 -10.17
C ARG A 77 -15.85 3.29 -9.76
N THR A 78 -16.73 3.53 -8.81
CA THR A 78 -17.03 4.87 -8.29
C THR A 78 -15.80 5.45 -7.58
N ALA A 79 -15.18 4.67 -6.69
CA ALA A 79 -14.03 5.12 -5.93
C ALA A 79 -12.82 5.40 -6.83
N ILE A 80 -12.47 4.48 -7.72
CA ILE A 80 -11.27 4.60 -8.57
C ILE A 80 -11.36 5.78 -9.56
N ALA A 81 -12.55 6.21 -9.92
CA ALA A 81 -12.76 7.35 -10.78
C ALA A 81 -12.41 8.70 -10.12
N HIS A 82 -12.27 8.73 -8.80
CA HIS A 82 -11.96 9.94 -8.04
C HIS A 82 -10.45 10.16 -7.90
N ASP A 83 -9.97 11.41 -7.96
CA ASP A 83 -8.54 11.74 -7.88
C ASP A 83 -7.91 11.37 -6.55
N ARG A 84 -8.67 11.41 -5.45
CA ARG A 84 -8.19 11.00 -4.12
C ARG A 84 -8.09 9.47 -3.93
N CYS A 85 -8.62 8.66 -4.84
CA CYS A 85 -8.37 7.24 -4.91
C CYS A 85 -7.21 7.00 -5.88
N VAL A 86 -6.03 6.75 -5.36
CA VAL A 86 -4.77 6.78 -6.14
C VAL A 86 -4.31 5.42 -6.64
N ALA A 87 -4.93 4.34 -6.20
CA ALA A 87 -4.54 2.99 -6.57
C ALA A 87 -5.73 2.01 -6.65
N TRP A 88 -5.59 1.00 -7.48
CA TRP A 88 -6.34 -0.24 -7.39
C TRP A 88 -5.81 -1.09 -6.24
N GLY A 89 -6.67 -1.88 -5.63
CA GLY A 89 -6.27 -2.81 -4.58
C GLY A 89 -6.78 -2.36 -3.19
N GLU A 90 -6.49 -3.16 -2.28
CA GLU A 90 -5.59 -4.33 -2.23
C GLU A 90 -6.21 -5.55 -2.92
N MET A 91 -5.44 -6.28 -3.73
CA MET A 91 -5.88 -7.50 -4.41
C MET A 91 -4.71 -8.48 -4.57
N GLY A 92 -4.97 -9.74 -4.69
CA GLY A 92 -3.92 -10.74 -4.84
C GLY A 92 -4.29 -12.12 -4.36
N LEU A 93 -3.31 -12.85 -3.82
CA LEU A 93 -3.47 -14.21 -3.29
C LEU A 93 -2.79 -14.35 -1.92
N ASP A 94 -3.44 -15.10 -1.02
CA ASP A 94 -2.94 -15.49 0.29
C ASP A 94 -3.01 -17.03 0.43
N ASN A 95 -1.85 -17.68 0.43
CA ASN A 95 -1.74 -19.14 0.65
C ASN A 95 -1.40 -19.47 2.09
N HIS A 96 -1.23 -18.48 2.97
CA HIS A 96 -0.94 -18.70 4.38
C HIS A 96 -2.17 -19.16 5.15
N TYR A 97 -3.32 -18.57 4.86
CA TYR A 97 -4.61 -18.98 5.43
C TYR A 97 -5.30 -19.97 4.49
N SER A 98 -5.89 -21.02 5.09
CA SER A 98 -6.63 -22.04 4.34
C SER A 98 -8.04 -21.61 3.94
N ASP A 99 -8.54 -20.52 4.53
CA ASP A 99 -9.90 -20.00 4.32
C ASP A 99 -9.86 -18.47 4.18
N PRO A 100 -10.42 -17.95 3.08
CA PRO A 100 -10.98 -18.65 1.93
C PRO A 100 -9.92 -19.37 1.08
N PRO A 101 -10.24 -20.51 0.48
CA PRO A 101 -9.29 -21.25 -0.34
C PRO A 101 -8.97 -20.51 -1.63
N ARG A 102 -7.83 -20.82 -2.24
CA ARG A 102 -7.39 -20.23 -3.51
C ARG A 102 -8.44 -20.29 -4.61
N SER A 103 -9.24 -21.36 -4.67
CA SER A 103 -10.31 -21.52 -5.66
C SER A 103 -11.41 -20.45 -5.58
N LEU A 104 -11.51 -19.72 -4.47
CA LEU A 104 -12.35 -18.53 -4.33
C LEU A 104 -11.57 -17.25 -4.56
N GLN A 105 -10.31 -17.17 -4.12
CA GLN A 105 -9.49 -15.97 -4.24
C GLN A 105 -9.15 -15.65 -5.70
N GLU A 106 -8.73 -16.65 -6.48
CA GLU A 106 -8.29 -16.46 -7.86
C GLU A 106 -9.37 -15.90 -8.78
N PRO A 107 -10.62 -16.38 -8.79
CA PRO A 107 -11.70 -15.77 -9.56
C PRO A 107 -11.95 -14.29 -9.20
N VAL A 108 -11.86 -13.93 -7.93
CA VAL A 108 -12.02 -12.54 -7.48
C VAL A 108 -10.86 -11.66 -7.96
N LEU A 109 -9.63 -12.15 -7.93
CA LEU A 109 -8.48 -11.46 -8.53
C LEU A 109 -8.67 -11.26 -10.02
N MET A 110 -9.05 -12.32 -10.76
CA MET A 110 -9.25 -12.25 -12.21
C MET A 110 -10.36 -11.28 -12.61
N GLN A 111 -11.42 -11.20 -11.81
CA GLN A 111 -12.51 -10.23 -12.03
C GLN A 111 -11.99 -8.78 -11.87
N GLN A 112 -11.15 -8.51 -10.88
CA GLN A 112 -10.56 -7.20 -10.68
C GLN A 112 -9.56 -6.83 -11.79
N LEU A 113 -8.69 -7.76 -12.21
CA LEU A 113 -7.78 -7.55 -13.34
C LEU A 113 -8.53 -7.29 -14.65
N ALA A 114 -9.66 -7.98 -14.88
CA ALA A 114 -10.52 -7.72 -16.03
C ALA A 114 -11.14 -6.32 -15.99
N LEU A 115 -11.59 -5.86 -14.80
CA LEU A 115 -12.12 -4.52 -14.59
C LEU A 115 -11.06 -3.44 -14.85
N ILE A 116 -9.82 -3.65 -14.41
CA ILE A 116 -8.71 -2.73 -14.66
C ILE A 116 -8.49 -2.59 -16.17
N ARG A 117 -8.38 -3.71 -16.90
CA ARG A 117 -8.21 -3.68 -18.36
C ARG A 117 -9.36 -3.00 -19.09
N GLU A 118 -10.59 -3.20 -18.63
CA GLU A 118 -11.76 -2.51 -19.18
C GLU A 118 -11.63 -0.99 -19.01
N ILE A 119 -11.23 -0.53 -17.82
CA ILE A 119 -11.08 0.90 -17.52
C ILE A 119 -9.85 1.49 -18.23
N ASP A 120 -8.76 0.76 -18.35
CA ASP A 120 -7.57 1.17 -19.10
C ASP A 120 -7.84 1.33 -20.60
N THR A 121 -8.84 0.62 -21.12
CA THR A 121 -9.23 0.73 -22.53
C THR A 121 -9.99 2.04 -22.79
N PRO A 122 -9.48 2.94 -23.68
CA PRO A 122 -10.15 4.20 -23.97
C PRO A 122 -11.56 4.02 -24.51
N LYS A 123 -12.52 4.79 -24.02
CA LYS A 123 -13.88 4.86 -24.58
C LYS A 123 -14.00 6.10 -25.48
N LYS A 124 -14.41 5.89 -26.73
CA LYS A 124 -14.52 6.96 -27.76
C LYS A 124 -13.22 7.78 -27.89
N GLY A 125 -12.05 7.11 -27.81
CA GLY A 125 -10.74 7.74 -27.92
C GLY A 125 -10.31 8.57 -26.70
N LYS A 126 -11.03 8.51 -25.56
CA LYS A 126 -10.69 9.22 -24.33
C LYS A 126 -10.36 8.22 -23.22
N ALA A 127 -9.32 8.54 -22.44
CA ALA A 127 -9.00 7.81 -21.22
C ALA A 127 -10.20 7.83 -20.26
N GLN A 128 -10.46 6.71 -19.60
CA GLN A 128 -11.50 6.63 -18.58
C GLN A 128 -10.96 7.12 -17.23
N PRO A 129 -11.80 7.70 -16.37
CA PRO A 129 -11.40 8.01 -14.99
C PRO A 129 -10.91 6.73 -14.27
N GLY A 130 -9.75 6.81 -13.62
CA GLY A 130 -9.13 5.66 -12.97
C GLY A 130 -8.21 4.81 -13.84
N ALA A 131 -8.13 5.10 -15.16
CA ALA A 131 -7.20 4.40 -16.06
C ALA A 131 -5.74 4.62 -15.65
N ASN A 132 -4.91 3.60 -15.86
CA ASN A 132 -3.46 3.60 -15.63
C ASN A 132 -3.03 3.86 -14.17
N LYS A 133 -3.93 3.85 -13.18
CA LYS A 133 -3.54 3.95 -11.77
C LYS A 133 -2.74 2.73 -11.32
N PRO A 134 -1.80 2.90 -10.37
CA PRO A 134 -1.03 1.80 -9.80
C PRO A 134 -1.90 0.77 -9.08
N ILE A 135 -1.32 -0.39 -8.80
CA ILE A 135 -2.02 -1.54 -8.24
C ILE A 135 -1.26 -2.06 -7.04
N VAL A 136 -1.93 -2.10 -5.89
CA VAL A 136 -1.41 -2.65 -4.63
C VAL A 136 -1.71 -4.13 -4.57
N ILE A 137 -0.66 -4.94 -4.52
CA ILE A 137 -0.70 -6.40 -4.57
C ILE A 137 -0.46 -7.00 -3.20
N HIS A 138 -1.43 -7.78 -2.71
CA HIS A 138 -1.27 -8.73 -1.62
C HIS A 138 -0.67 -10.03 -2.12
N CYS A 139 0.45 -10.45 -1.56
CA CYS A 139 1.08 -11.72 -1.89
C CYS A 139 1.66 -12.36 -0.64
N ARG A 140 0.99 -13.36 -0.10
CA ARG A 140 1.48 -14.08 1.07
C ARG A 140 1.65 -15.56 0.79
N GLN A 141 2.91 -16.01 0.70
CA GLN A 141 3.27 -17.40 0.33
C GLN A 141 2.65 -17.84 -1.01
N ALA A 142 2.48 -16.88 -1.96
CA ALA A 142 1.75 -17.11 -3.21
C ALA A 142 2.52 -16.61 -4.45
N PHE A 143 3.83 -16.37 -4.36
CA PHE A 143 4.62 -15.78 -5.46
C PHE A 143 4.58 -16.64 -6.72
N ASP A 144 4.77 -17.96 -6.60
CA ASP A 144 4.79 -18.89 -7.73
C ASP A 144 3.43 -18.99 -8.44
N ASP A 145 2.34 -18.72 -7.72
CA ASP A 145 0.99 -18.72 -8.26
C ASP A 145 0.62 -17.37 -8.85
N LEU A 146 0.96 -16.28 -8.16
CA LEU A 146 0.50 -14.93 -8.47
C LEU A 146 1.29 -14.28 -9.60
N ILE A 147 2.62 -14.41 -9.62
CA ILE A 147 3.47 -13.75 -10.63
C ILE A 147 3.12 -14.18 -12.06
N PRO A 148 2.88 -15.47 -12.37
CA PRO A 148 2.38 -15.86 -13.70
C PRO A 148 1.06 -15.18 -14.08
N ILE A 149 0.09 -15.12 -13.17
CA ILE A 149 -1.19 -14.45 -13.40
C ILE A 149 -0.99 -12.96 -13.73
N LEU A 150 -0.12 -12.26 -12.98
CA LEU A 150 0.16 -10.85 -13.23
C LEU A 150 0.87 -10.64 -14.58
N ARG A 151 1.81 -11.50 -14.96
CA ARG A 151 2.47 -11.46 -16.29
C ARG A 151 1.46 -11.65 -17.44
N GLU A 152 0.57 -12.59 -17.29
CA GLU A 152 -0.46 -12.90 -18.31
C GLU A 152 -1.60 -11.87 -18.32
N SER A 153 -1.71 -11.02 -17.30
CA SER A 153 -2.75 -10.01 -17.22
C SER A 153 -2.70 -8.96 -18.34
N GLY A 154 -1.54 -8.80 -19.00
CA GLY A 154 -1.30 -7.74 -19.98
C GLY A 154 -1.15 -6.34 -19.37
N ILE A 155 -1.09 -6.23 -18.03
CA ILE A 155 -0.85 -4.98 -17.32
C ILE A 155 0.66 -4.81 -17.13
N ALA A 156 1.20 -3.61 -17.37
CA ALA A 156 2.62 -3.34 -17.24
C ALA A 156 3.10 -3.53 -15.79
N GLY A 157 4.22 -4.25 -15.62
CA GLY A 157 4.75 -4.64 -14.32
C GLY A 157 5.08 -3.46 -13.40
N GLU A 158 5.49 -2.32 -14.00
CA GLU A 158 5.79 -1.08 -13.27
C GLU A 158 4.59 -0.49 -12.53
N ARG A 159 3.38 -0.94 -12.82
CA ARG A 159 2.16 -0.53 -12.13
C ARG A 159 1.90 -1.30 -10.84
N PHE A 160 2.62 -2.40 -10.59
CA PHE A 160 2.43 -3.20 -9.39
C PHE A 160 3.38 -2.76 -8.27
N VAL A 161 2.87 -2.74 -7.05
CA VAL A 161 3.64 -2.76 -5.81
C VAL A 161 3.19 -3.94 -4.96
N PHE A 162 4.13 -4.81 -4.60
CA PHE A 162 3.90 -5.88 -3.63
C PHE A 162 4.01 -5.29 -2.24
N HIS A 163 2.86 -5.11 -1.59
CA HIS A 163 2.80 -4.56 -0.25
C HIS A 163 3.16 -5.62 0.80
N CYS A 164 3.53 -5.16 2.00
CA CYS A 164 3.82 -6.01 3.16
C CYS A 164 4.69 -7.22 2.79
N PHE A 165 5.80 -6.96 2.09
CA PHE A 165 6.66 -8.03 1.60
C PHE A 165 7.24 -8.83 2.77
N THR A 166 7.01 -10.15 2.77
CA THR A 166 7.37 -11.07 3.87
C THR A 166 8.17 -12.28 3.40
N ALA A 167 8.80 -12.19 2.24
CA ALA A 167 9.63 -13.24 1.66
C ALA A 167 11.12 -12.82 1.62
N GLY A 168 11.95 -13.63 0.97
CA GLY A 168 13.38 -13.45 0.88
C GLY A 168 13.87 -12.78 -0.41
N PRO A 169 15.21 -12.75 -0.59
CA PRO A 169 15.84 -12.16 -1.77
C PRO A 169 15.41 -12.77 -3.10
N ASP A 170 15.12 -14.07 -3.15
CA ASP A 170 14.76 -14.76 -4.39
C ASP A 170 13.38 -14.30 -4.89
N GLU A 171 12.39 -14.17 -4.00
CA GLU A 171 11.07 -13.63 -4.34
C GLU A 171 11.15 -12.13 -4.65
N ALA A 172 12.00 -11.37 -3.93
CA ALA A 172 12.24 -9.98 -4.25
C ALA A 172 12.79 -9.81 -5.68
N LYS A 173 13.67 -10.71 -6.11
CA LYS A 173 14.19 -10.73 -7.49
C LYS A 173 13.06 -11.04 -8.49
N GLN A 174 12.17 -12.01 -8.21
CA GLN A 174 11.04 -12.31 -9.09
C GLN A 174 10.12 -11.07 -9.27
N VAL A 175 9.90 -10.30 -8.20
CA VAL A 175 9.12 -9.05 -8.23
C VAL A 175 9.82 -7.99 -9.08
N LEU A 176 11.16 -7.85 -8.94
CA LEU A 176 11.95 -6.93 -9.77
C LEU A 176 11.94 -7.35 -11.24
N ASP A 177 12.06 -8.64 -11.55
CA ASP A 177 12.03 -9.20 -12.91
C ASP A 177 10.63 -9.00 -13.58
N LEU A 178 9.57 -8.84 -12.78
CA LEU A 178 8.26 -8.39 -13.25
C LEU A 178 8.23 -6.90 -13.60
N GLY A 179 9.20 -6.09 -13.13
CA GLY A 179 9.22 -4.63 -13.22
C GLY A 179 8.56 -3.93 -12.05
N ALA A 180 8.07 -4.68 -11.07
CA ALA A 180 7.29 -4.18 -9.95
C ALA A 180 8.15 -3.52 -8.84
N ARG A 181 7.48 -2.99 -7.83
CA ARG A 181 8.04 -2.41 -6.61
C ARG A 181 7.68 -3.24 -5.40
N ILE A 182 8.39 -3.00 -4.31
CA ILE A 182 8.12 -3.65 -3.02
C ILE A 182 7.95 -2.57 -1.95
N SER A 183 7.00 -2.76 -1.03
CA SER A 183 6.98 -2.01 0.21
C SER A 183 7.14 -2.93 1.43
N PHE A 184 7.79 -2.40 2.46
CA PHE A 184 8.16 -3.13 3.66
C PHE A 184 7.46 -2.55 4.88
N THR A 185 6.93 -3.45 5.71
CA THR A 185 6.30 -3.15 7.01
C THR A 185 7.28 -3.36 8.17
N GLY A 186 6.77 -3.19 9.37
CA GLY A 186 7.47 -3.55 10.61
C GLY A 186 8.00 -4.98 10.66
N VAL A 187 7.50 -5.89 9.81
CA VAL A 187 8.01 -7.28 9.72
C VAL A 187 9.49 -7.31 9.41
N ALA A 188 9.98 -6.43 8.52
CA ALA A 188 11.40 -6.35 8.19
C ALA A 188 12.30 -6.11 9.40
N THR A 189 11.75 -5.56 10.50
CA THR A 189 12.49 -5.27 11.74
C THR A 189 12.50 -6.43 12.74
N TYR A 190 11.80 -7.53 12.46
CA TYR A 190 11.66 -8.62 13.42
C TYR A 190 12.89 -9.53 13.43
N HIS A 191 13.35 -9.92 14.61
CA HIS A 191 14.53 -10.79 14.77
C HIS A 191 14.42 -12.15 14.06
N ASN A 192 13.18 -12.63 13.86
CA ASN A 192 12.90 -13.90 13.17
C ASN A 192 12.55 -13.72 11.68
N ALA A 193 12.72 -12.53 11.11
CA ALA A 193 12.43 -12.20 9.71
C ALA A 193 13.69 -11.67 9.00
N LYS A 194 14.83 -12.35 9.19
CA LYS A 194 16.12 -11.91 8.64
C LYS A 194 16.10 -11.83 7.11
N GLU A 195 15.49 -12.79 6.45
CA GLU A 195 15.38 -12.83 4.99
C GLU A 195 14.62 -11.62 4.44
N VAL A 196 13.61 -11.13 5.16
CA VAL A 196 12.86 -9.93 4.78
C VAL A 196 13.75 -8.68 4.85
N MET A 197 14.59 -8.58 5.89
CA MET A 197 15.57 -7.48 6.00
C MET A 197 16.65 -7.62 4.91
N GLU A 198 17.12 -8.82 4.61
CA GLU A 198 18.07 -9.07 3.52
C GLU A 198 17.48 -8.63 2.18
N ALA A 199 16.22 -8.95 1.91
CA ALA A 199 15.51 -8.46 0.73
C ALA A 199 15.46 -6.92 0.72
N ALA A 200 15.11 -6.27 1.85
CA ALA A 200 15.05 -4.81 1.94
C ALA A 200 16.42 -4.14 1.70
N VAL A 201 17.51 -4.77 2.12
CA VAL A 201 18.87 -4.28 1.87
C VAL A 201 19.26 -4.40 0.39
N LEU A 202 18.84 -5.48 -0.28
CA LEU A 202 19.20 -5.75 -1.69
C LEU A 202 18.35 -4.96 -2.69
N MET A 203 17.17 -4.46 -2.30
CA MET A 203 16.30 -3.72 -3.19
C MET A 203 16.98 -2.45 -3.72
N PRO A 204 16.89 -2.14 -5.03
CA PRO A 204 17.25 -0.84 -5.55
C PRO A 204 16.47 0.27 -4.84
N VAL A 205 17.15 1.36 -4.47
CA VAL A 205 16.54 2.44 -3.68
C VAL A 205 15.35 3.10 -4.37
N ASP A 206 15.29 3.07 -5.70
CA ASP A 206 14.19 3.60 -6.52
C ASP A 206 13.00 2.64 -6.67
N ARG A 207 13.07 1.45 -6.08
CA ARG A 207 12.06 0.39 -6.14
C ARG A 207 11.48 0.02 -4.79
N ILE A 208 11.94 0.67 -3.71
CA ILE A 208 11.51 0.40 -2.34
C ILE A 208 10.56 1.47 -1.82
N MET A 209 9.57 1.07 -1.04
CA MET A 209 8.69 1.92 -0.24
C MET A 209 8.56 1.34 1.16
N VAL A 210 7.99 2.12 2.08
CA VAL A 210 7.74 1.73 3.46
C VAL A 210 6.31 2.02 3.87
N GLU A 211 5.80 1.19 4.77
CA GLU A 211 4.42 1.27 5.24
C GLU A 211 4.27 0.66 6.63
N THR A 212 3.10 0.79 7.22
CA THR A 212 2.79 0.16 8.51
C THR A 212 1.98 -1.12 8.38
N ASP A 213 1.05 -1.19 7.46
CA ASP A 213 -0.07 -2.13 7.45
C ASP A 213 -0.91 -2.01 8.75
N ALA A 214 -0.99 -0.78 9.30
CA ALA A 214 -1.73 -0.50 10.52
C ALA A 214 -3.22 -0.87 10.36
N PRO A 215 -3.83 -1.55 11.35
CA PRO A 215 -3.46 -1.68 12.77
C PRO A 215 -2.53 -2.86 13.13
N TYR A 216 -1.94 -3.52 12.16
CA TYR A 216 -1.12 -4.72 12.33
C TYR A 216 0.38 -4.38 12.36
N LEU A 217 1.23 -5.35 12.66
CA LEU A 217 2.66 -5.41 12.36
C LEU A 217 3.52 -4.30 12.96
N SER A 218 3.25 -3.87 14.21
CA SER A 218 4.09 -2.88 14.92
C SER A 218 5.58 -3.26 14.84
N PRO A 219 6.47 -2.33 14.42
CA PRO A 219 7.90 -2.59 14.26
C PRO A 219 8.65 -2.67 15.58
N GLN A 220 9.90 -3.16 15.58
CA GLN A 220 10.82 -2.97 16.68
C GLN A 220 11.17 -1.47 16.85
N PRO A 221 11.42 -1.00 18.06
CA PRO A 221 11.39 -1.73 19.35
C PRO A 221 10.00 -1.84 19.97
N VAL A 222 8.96 -1.33 19.29
CA VAL A 222 7.59 -1.25 19.83
C VAL A 222 6.69 -2.40 19.41
N ARG A 223 7.25 -3.53 18.99
CA ARG A 223 6.52 -4.71 18.46
C ARG A 223 5.35 -5.20 19.33
N GLY A 224 5.44 -4.97 20.66
CA GLY A 224 4.39 -5.33 21.61
C GLY A 224 3.20 -4.37 21.66
N GLN A 225 3.34 -3.17 21.10
CA GLN A 225 2.26 -2.18 21.11
C GLN A 225 1.17 -2.53 20.08
N ARG A 226 -0.09 -2.39 20.50
CA ARG A 226 -1.27 -2.62 19.66
C ARG A 226 -2.29 -1.51 19.89
N PRO A 227 -2.93 -0.98 18.85
CA PRO A 227 -2.68 -1.25 17.44
C PRO A 227 -1.35 -0.68 16.96
N CYS A 228 -0.82 -1.20 15.83
CA CYS A 228 0.16 -0.45 15.04
C CYS A 228 -0.49 0.83 14.55
N ARG A 229 0.29 1.92 14.48
CA ARG A 229 -0.21 3.26 14.15
C ARG A 229 0.60 3.84 12.99
N PRO A 230 0.02 4.69 12.12
CA PRO A 230 0.70 5.22 10.93
C PRO A 230 2.07 5.86 11.23
N TRP A 231 2.25 6.54 12.38
CA TRP A 231 3.53 7.13 12.74
C TRP A 231 4.67 6.11 12.87
N MET A 232 4.35 4.84 13.16
CA MET A 232 5.36 3.79 13.36
C MET A 232 6.12 3.42 12.09
N VAL A 233 5.67 3.87 10.91
CA VAL A 233 6.42 3.72 9.65
C VAL A 233 7.83 4.34 9.75
N SER A 234 7.99 5.41 10.54
CA SER A 234 9.28 6.06 10.79
C SER A 234 10.30 5.12 11.46
N LEU A 235 9.82 4.22 12.33
CA LEU A 235 10.67 3.21 12.96
C LEU A 235 11.12 2.13 11.98
N THR A 236 10.19 1.70 11.10
CA THR A 236 10.49 0.75 10.01
C THR A 236 11.56 1.33 9.09
N ALA A 237 11.37 2.55 8.61
CA ALA A 237 12.32 3.23 7.74
C ALA A 237 13.70 3.41 8.40
N LYS A 238 13.73 3.80 9.67
CA LYS A 238 14.99 3.97 10.42
C LYS A 238 15.80 2.69 10.45
N LEU A 239 15.18 1.56 10.80
CA LEU A 239 15.88 0.29 10.91
C LEU A 239 16.31 -0.27 9.54
N ILE A 240 15.53 -0.05 8.49
CA ILE A 240 15.93 -0.43 7.13
C ILE A 240 17.09 0.45 6.66
N ALA A 241 17.04 1.78 6.86
CA ALA A 241 18.13 2.68 6.49
C ALA A 241 19.45 2.30 7.21
N GLU A 242 19.38 2.02 8.51
CA GLU A 242 20.52 1.54 9.29
C GLU A 242 21.11 0.24 8.73
N ALA A 243 20.27 -0.74 8.38
CA ALA A 243 20.70 -2.01 7.81
C ALA A 243 21.32 -1.83 6.41
N ARG A 244 20.85 -0.87 5.62
CA ARG A 244 21.38 -0.51 4.30
C ARG A 244 22.66 0.34 4.37
N GLY A 245 23.02 0.85 5.55
CA GLY A 245 24.13 1.79 5.72
C GLY A 245 23.86 3.17 5.09
N GLU A 246 22.60 3.54 4.97
CA GLU A 246 22.14 4.82 4.40
C GLU A 246 21.76 5.80 5.53
N SER A 247 21.85 7.11 5.27
CA SER A 247 21.31 8.08 6.21
C SER A 247 19.77 8.00 6.20
N LEU A 248 19.15 8.11 7.38
CA LEU A 248 17.68 8.11 7.49
C LEU A 248 17.05 9.19 6.61
N VAL A 249 17.64 10.39 6.58
CA VAL A 249 17.14 11.53 5.78
C VAL A 249 17.15 11.23 4.28
N ASP A 250 18.20 10.58 3.77
CA ASP A 250 18.28 10.25 2.35
C ASP A 250 17.34 9.09 2.00
N PHE A 251 17.22 8.10 2.88
CA PHE A 251 16.29 6.99 2.70
C PHE A 251 14.83 7.46 2.72
N GLU A 252 14.43 8.30 3.69
CA GLU A 252 13.11 8.92 3.75
C GLU A 252 12.80 9.72 2.48
N ARG A 253 13.76 10.54 2.03
CA ARG A 253 13.59 11.31 0.79
C ARG A 253 13.39 10.42 -0.42
N ALA A 254 14.14 9.32 -0.52
CA ALA A 254 14.03 8.38 -1.62
C ALA A 254 12.68 7.64 -1.61
N THR A 255 12.25 7.12 -0.46
CA THR A 255 10.98 6.41 -0.32
C THR A 255 9.77 7.31 -0.54
N ASP A 256 9.80 8.55 -0.06
CA ASP A 256 8.77 9.56 -0.32
C ASP A 256 8.68 9.93 -1.82
N ALA A 257 9.83 10.10 -2.47
CA ALA A 257 9.87 10.37 -3.91
C ALA A 257 9.34 9.17 -4.71
N ASN A 258 9.62 7.94 -4.28
CA ASN A 258 9.10 6.72 -4.90
C ASN A 258 7.58 6.64 -4.76
N ALA A 259 7.06 6.84 -3.53
CA ALA A 259 5.63 6.83 -3.26
C ALA A 259 4.89 7.93 -4.05
N SER A 260 5.40 9.16 -4.02
CA SER A 260 4.81 10.29 -4.73
C SER A 260 4.75 10.04 -6.24
N ARG A 261 5.84 9.56 -6.83
CA ARG A 261 5.92 9.25 -8.26
C ARG A 261 5.02 8.08 -8.64
N PHE A 262 5.01 7.03 -7.82
CA PHE A 262 4.27 5.80 -8.11
C PHE A 262 2.76 6.02 -8.01
N PHE A 263 2.30 6.65 -6.95
CA PHE A 263 0.88 6.89 -6.69
C PHE A 263 0.37 8.22 -7.27
N GLY A 264 1.24 9.05 -7.84
CA GLY A 264 0.86 10.37 -8.35
C GLY A 264 0.40 11.32 -7.25
N LEU A 265 1.07 11.29 -6.08
CA LEU A 265 0.63 12.07 -4.92
C LEU A 265 1.09 13.52 -5.04
N GLU A 266 0.14 14.44 -4.93
CA GLU A 266 0.41 15.85 -4.68
C GLU A 266 0.48 16.06 -3.16
N LEU A 267 1.71 16.13 -2.63
CA LEU A 267 1.90 16.44 -1.21
C LEU A 267 1.49 17.90 -0.96
N PRO A 268 0.73 18.17 0.12
CA PRO A 268 0.48 19.54 0.52
C PRO A 268 1.85 20.23 0.72
N LEU A 269 2.03 21.40 0.10
CA LEU A 269 3.21 22.22 0.33
C LEU A 269 3.37 22.38 1.85
N ALA A 270 4.57 22.08 2.36
CA ALA A 270 4.90 22.37 3.74
C ALA A 270 4.53 23.83 3.98
N GLN A 271 3.47 24.08 4.74
CA GLN A 271 3.19 25.43 5.19
C GLN A 271 4.42 25.84 5.95
N ASP A 272 5.13 26.84 5.44
CA ASP A 272 6.24 27.48 6.14
C ASP A 272 5.83 27.56 7.60
N ALA A 273 6.62 26.96 8.50
CA ALA A 273 6.45 27.10 9.94
C ALA A 273 6.58 28.60 10.24
N GLY A 274 5.46 29.29 9.98
CA GLY A 274 5.36 30.73 9.96
C GLY A 274 5.77 31.28 11.29
N THR A 275 6.82 32.05 11.26
CA THR A 275 7.11 33.17 12.16
C THR A 275 5.93 33.52 13.04
N CYS A 276 5.94 32.95 14.24
CA CYS A 276 5.19 33.51 15.36
C CYS A 276 5.77 34.90 15.61
N ARG A 277 5.21 35.92 14.96
CA ARG A 277 5.46 37.33 15.36
C ARG A 277 4.86 37.47 16.75
N ARG A 278 5.74 37.54 17.76
CA ARG A 278 5.39 38.09 19.06
C ARG A 278 4.91 39.55 18.84
N VAL A 279 3.68 39.82 19.20
CA VAL A 279 3.18 41.17 19.53
C VAL A 279 2.96 41.18 21.03
#